data_a6445d41e960cf31b279fe8f0f315216
#
_entry.id   a6445d41e960cf31b279fe8f0f315216
#
_cell.length_a   1.000
_cell.length_b   1.000
_cell.length_c   1.000
_cell.angle_alpha   90.00
_cell.angle_beta   90.00
_cell.angle_gamma   90.00
#
_symmetry.space_group_name_H-M   'P 1'
#
loop_
_entity.id
_entity.type
_entity.pdbx_description
1 polymer ?
#
loop_
_entity_poly.entity_id
_entity_poly.type
_entity_poly.pdbx_seq_one_letter_code
_entity_poly.pdbx_strand_id
1 'polypeptide(L)'
;KRYLKDSLEYETIIKARHGQGFFKDEILKRMDRCIVTGSKEIVEACHIKPWVFSNDSEKIDGYNGILLTPNCHKLFDKGLISFDPNGHLIKSKKLDSKVFNKLIIEDKNIDKTSILNDKTLNYLKWHRKNFKSNF
;
A
#
# COMPACT_ATOMS: atom_id res chain seq x y z
N LYS A 1 -19.92 9.68 32.67
CA LYS A 1 -18.46 9.59 32.52
C LYS A 1 -18.09 8.64 31.40
N ARG A 2 -18.47 7.39 31.58
CA ARG A 2 -18.21 6.37 30.56
C ARG A 2 -18.88 6.74 29.22
N TYR A 3 -20.07 7.31 29.31
CA TYR A 3 -20.82 7.73 28.14
C TYR A 3 -20.05 8.78 27.33
N LEU A 4 -19.45 9.78 27.99
CA LEU A 4 -18.67 10.81 27.30
C LEU A 4 -17.41 10.20 26.68
N LYS A 5 -16.72 9.29 27.40
CA LYS A 5 -15.54 8.62 26.88
C LYS A 5 -15.91 7.78 25.65
N ASP A 6 -16.99 7.02 25.72
CA ASP A 6 -17.46 6.20 24.61
C ASP A 6 -17.84 7.08 23.40
N SER A 7 -18.42 8.26 23.63
CA SER A 7 -18.75 9.20 22.58
C SER A 7 -17.51 9.72 21.85
N LEU A 8 -16.45 10.09 22.61
CA LEU A 8 -15.19 10.55 22.03
C LEU A 8 -14.48 9.43 21.25
N GLU A 9 -14.48 8.22 21.79
CA GLU A 9 -13.93 7.06 21.12
C GLU A 9 -14.69 6.78 19.82
N TYR A 10 -16.01 6.88 19.85
CA TYR A 10 -16.85 6.68 18.68
C TYR A 10 -16.56 7.71 17.59
N GLU A 11 -16.43 8.99 17.94
CA GLU A 11 -16.09 10.04 16.98
C GLU A 11 -14.72 9.78 16.34
N THR A 12 -13.73 9.34 17.13
CA THR A 12 -12.40 9.00 16.63
C THR A 12 -12.47 7.86 15.63
N ILE A 13 -13.24 6.82 15.93
CA ILE A 13 -13.44 5.68 15.03
C ILE A 13 -14.11 6.13 13.73
N ILE A 14 -15.14 6.97 13.82
CA ILE A 14 -15.85 7.48 12.64
C ILE A 14 -14.92 8.30 11.75
N LYS A 15 -14.10 9.18 12.31
CA LYS A 15 -13.13 9.96 11.55
C LYS A 15 -12.11 9.06 10.86
N ALA A 16 -11.60 8.05 11.57
CA ALA A 16 -10.66 7.10 11.00
C ALA A 16 -11.28 6.32 9.83
N ARG A 17 -12.52 5.87 9.99
CA ARG A 17 -13.24 5.16 8.92
C ARG A 17 -13.50 6.04 7.71
N HIS A 18 -13.88 7.28 7.92
CA HIS A 18 -14.09 8.24 6.82
C HIS A 18 -12.79 8.50 6.08
N GLY A 19 -11.68 8.68 6.81
CA GLY A 19 -10.38 8.86 6.20
C GLY A 19 -9.93 7.65 5.38
N GLN A 20 -10.17 6.44 5.88
CA GLN A 20 -9.87 5.20 5.16
C GLN A 20 -10.75 5.05 3.92
N GLY A 21 -12.03 5.36 4.03
CA GLY A 21 -12.94 5.33 2.89
C GLY A 21 -12.53 6.32 1.80
N PHE A 22 -12.21 7.54 2.20
CA PHE A 22 -11.74 8.57 1.28
C PHE A 22 -10.45 8.15 0.59
N PHE A 23 -9.48 7.64 1.35
CA PHE A 23 -8.20 7.16 0.85
C PHE A 23 -8.40 6.08 -0.22
N LYS A 24 -9.21 5.08 0.08
CA LYS A 24 -9.52 4.00 -0.85
C LYS A 24 -10.19 4.53 -2.12
N ASP A 25 -11.15 5.42 -1.99
CA ASP A 25 -11.85 6.00 -3.13
C ASP A 25 -10.89 6.76 -4.04
N GLU A 26 -9.91 7.47 -3.46
CA GLU A 26 -8.89 8.18 -4.23
C GLU A 26 -7.98 7.22 -4.99
N ILE A 27 -7.63 6.08 -4.41
CA ILE A 27 -6.86 5.04 -5.10
C ILE A 27 -7.67 4.48 -6.27
N LEU A 28 -8.95 4.20 -6.05
CA LEU A 28 -9.83 3.60 -7.06
C LEU A 28 -10.07 4.51 -8.28
N LYS A 29 -9.76 5.79 -8.18
CA LYS A 29 -9.76 6.69 -9.34
C LYS A 29 -8.62 6.38 -10.33
N ARG A 30 -7.55 5.74 -9.87
CA ARG A 30 -6.35 5.48 -10.67
C ARG A 30 -6.13 4.02 -11.01
N MET A 31 -6.63 3.11 -10.19
CA MET A 31 -6.38 1.67 -10.37
C MET A 31 -7.57 0.86 -9.90
N ASP A 32 -7.73 -0.33 -10.48
CA ASP A 32 -8.86 -1.21 -10.20
C ASP A 32 -8.44 -2.65 -9.85
N ARG A 33 -7.14 -2.89 -9.76
CA ARG A 33 -6.61 -4.24 -9.55
C ARG A 33 -5.30 -4.23 -8.79
N CYS A 34 -4.93 -5.39 -8.27
CA CYS A 34 -3.61 -5.57 -7.66
C CYS A 34 -2.52 -5.24 -8.68
N ILE A 35 -1.61 -4.35 -8.32
CA ILE A 35 -0.53 -3.90 -9.21
C ILE A 35 0.51 -5.00 -9.47
N VAL A 36 0.47 -6.09 -8.72
CA VAL A 36 1.39 -7.23 -8.86
C VAL A 36 0.74 -8.39 -9.61
N THR A 37 -0.43 -8.83 -9.17
CA THR A 37 -1.06 -10.04 -9.69
C THR A 37 -2.14 -9.79 -10.73
N GLY A 38 -2.68 -8.58 -10.79
CA GLY A 38 -3.80 -8.25 -11.67
C GLY A 38 -5.17 -8.68 -11.15
N SER A 39 -5.25 -9.27 -9.96
CA SER A 39 -6.53 -9.66 -9.38
C SER A 39 -7.37 -8.43 -9.06
N LYS A 40 -8.68 -8.51 -9.35
CA LYS A 40 -9.67 -7.47 -9.03
C LYS A 40 -10.54 -7.86 -7.84
N GLU A 41 -10.68 -9.15 -7.61
CA GLU A 41 -11.69 -9.70 -6.70
C GLU A 41 -11.25 -9.59 -5.24
N ILE A 42 -9.95 -9.71 -4.99
CA ILE A 42 -9.39 -9.72 -3.64
C ILE A 42 -8.28 -8.70 -3.58
N VAL A 43 -8.64 -7.44 -3.32
CA VAL A 43 -7.67 -6.35 -3.24
C VAL A 43 -7.91 -5.53 -1.98
N GLU A 44 -6.82 -5.00 -1.46
CA GLU A 44 -6.79 -4.14 -0.29
C GLU A 44 -6.10 -2.83 -0.63
N ALA A 45 -6.59 -1.73 -0.07
CA ALA A 45 -5.96 -0.43 -0.17
C ALA A 45 -4.78 -0.38 0.80
N CYS A 46 -3.58 -0.27 0.28
CA CYS A 46 -2.35 -0.31 1.06
C CYS A 46 -1.69 1.06 1.10
N HIS A 47 -1.39 1.58 2.30
CA HIS A 47 -0.54 2.75 2.46
C HIS A 47 0.91 2.38 2.13
N ILE A 48 1.54 3.14 1.26
CA ILE A 48 2.96 2.95 0.91
C ILE A 48 3.83 3.39 2.08
N LYS A 49 3.65 4.64 2.54
CA LYS A 49 4.21 5.12 3.79
C LYS A 49 3.19 4.81 4.88
N PRO A 50 3.53 3.93 5.83
CA PRO A 50 2.54 3.45 6.81
C PRO A 50 1.87 4.57 7.60
N TRP A 51 0.64 4.29 8.02
CA TRP A 51 -0.17 5.21 8.82
C TRP A 51 0.61 5.82 9.98
N VAL A 52 1.35 4.99 10.73
CA VAL A 52 2.08 5.46 11.91
C VAL A 52 3.20 6.44 11.59
N PHE A 53 3.72 6.44 10.36
CA PHE A 53 4.78 7.35 9.93
C PHE A 53 4.24 8.51 9.09
N SER A 54 2.95 8.51 8.79
CA SER A 54 2.32 9.51 7.93
C SER A 54 1.74 10.65 8.75
N ASN A 55 1.85 11.88 8.22
CA ASN A 55 1.11 13.01 8.77
C ASN A 55 -0.34 12.94 8.30
N ASP A 56 -1.19 13.88 8.75
CA ASP A 56 -2.62 13.84 8.46
C ASP A 56 -2.93 13.90 6.97
N SER A 57 -2.18 14.71 6.21
CA SER A 57 -2.41 14.80 4.77
C SER A 57 -1.94 13.56 4.03
N GLU A 58 -0.86 12.93 4.47
CA GLU A 58 -0.35 11.68 3.89
C GLU A 58 -1.27 10.50 4.15
N LYS A 59 -1.95 10.49 5.29
CA LYS A 59 -2.87 9.42 5.67
C LYS A 59 -4.05 9.30 4.71
N ILE A 60 -4.49 10.39 4.12
CA ILE A 60 -5.64 10.42 3.21
C ILE A 60 -5.25 10.63 1.77
N ASP A 61 -3.96 10.79 1.48
CA ASP A 61 -3.47 11.01 0.13
C ASP A 61 -3.54 9.71 -0.67
N GLY A 62 -4.40 9.65 -1.67
CA GLY A 62 -4.53 8.48 -2.54
C GLY A 62 -3.26 8.14 -3.32
N TYR A 63 -2.37 9.10 -3.53
CA TYR A 63 -1.06 8.84 -4.14
C TYR A 63 -0.12 8.07 -3.20
N ASN A 64 -0.43 8.07 -1.90
CA ASN A 64 0.26 7.25 -0.90
C ASN A 64 -0.35 5.85 -0.81
N GLY A 65 -1.02 5.40 -1.85
CA GLY A 65 -1.74 4.14 -1.81
C GLY A 65 -1.63 3.35 -3.10
N ILE A 66 -1.69 2.04 -2.94
CA ILE A 66 -1.76 1.08 -4.03
C ILE A 66 -2.73 -0.03 -3.67
N LEU A 67 -3.28 -0.70 -4.68
CA LEU A 67 -4.10 -1.89 -4.48
C LEU A 67 -3.22 -3.13 -4.55
N LEU A 68 -3.29 -3.95 -3.53
CA LEU A 68 -2.55 -5.22 -3.45
C LEU A 68 -3.47 -6.32 -2.94
N THR A 69 -3.25 -7.54 -3.43
CA THR A 69 -3.86 -8.73 -2.81
C THR A 69 -3.32 -8.87 -1.38
N PRO A 70 -4.01 -9.61 -0.49
CA PRO A 70 -3.57 -9.75 0.91
C PRO A 70 -2.12 -10.25 1.06
N ASN A 71 -1.70 -11.21 0.25
CA ASN A 71 -0.32 -11.71 0.30
C ASN A 71 0.68 -10.64 -0.10
N CYS A 72 0.41 -9.93 -1.20
CA CYS A 72 1.28 -8.83 -1.64
C CYS A 72 1.32 -7.71 -0.62
N HIS A 73 0.17 -7.37 -0.02
CA HIS A 73 0.07 -6.34 1.00
C HIS A 73 0.97 -6.68 2.19
N LYS A 74 0.89 -7.92 2.67
CA LYS A 74 1.71 -8.36 3.80
C LYS A 74 3.19 -8.32 3.49
N LEU A 75 3.58 -8.80 2.32
CA LEU A 75 4.97 -8.76 1.88
C LEU A 75 5.48 -7.32 1.75
N PHE A 76 4.66 -6.43 1.21
CA PHE A 76 5.00 -5.01 1.06
C PHE A 76 5.18 -4.35 2.42
N ASP A 77 4.26 -4.58 3.35
CA ASP A 77 4.32 -4.00 4.69
C ASP A 77 5.56 -4.47 5.47
N LYS A 78 6.01 -5.69 5.22
CA LYS A 78 7.21 -6.23 5.85
C LYS A 78 8.50 -5.83 5.14
N GLY A 79 8.41 -5.07 4.05
CA GLY A 79 9.58 -4.69 3.26
C GLY A 79 10.21 -5.85 2.52
N LEU A 80 9.44 -6.91 2.23
CA LEU A 80 9.90 -8.07 1.49
C LEU A 80 9.71 -7.92 -0.02
N ILE A 81 8.84 -7.00 -0.43
CA ILE A 81 8.73 -6.52 -1.81
C ILE A 81 8.61 -5.01 -1.81
N SER A 82 9.00 -4.39 -2.91
CA SER A 82 8.80 -2.98 -3.17
C SER A 82 8.76 -2.78 -4.69
N PHE A 83 8.82 -1.52 -5.12
CA PHE A 83 8.84 -1.19 -6.54
C PHE A 83 9.97 -0.21 -6.80
N ASP A 84 10.67 -0.39 -7.92
CA ASP A 84 11.76 0.50 -8.31
C ASP A 84 11.22 1.80 -8.95
N PRO A 85 12.09 2.77 -9.28
CA PRO A 85 11.62 4.02 -9.90
C PRO A 85 10.94 3.87 -11.26
N ASN A 86 11.05 2.71 -11.89
CA ASN A 86 10.39 2.41 -13.16
C ASN A 86 9.09 1.61 -12.94
N GLY A 87 8.70 1.38 -11.70
CA GLY A 87 7.50 0.65 -11.36
C GLY A 87 7.65 -0.86 -11.38
N HIS A 88 8.87 -1.36 -11.55
CA HIS A 88 9.11 -2.81 -11.55
C HIS A 88 9.11 -3.35 -10.12
N LEU A 89 8.48 -4.51 -9.93
CA LEU A 89 8.49 -5.21 -8.67
C LEU A 89 9.93 -5.63 -8.33
N ILE A 90 10.35 -5.35 -7.11
CA ILE A 90 11.63 -5.82 -6.57
C ILE A 90 11.39 -6.66 -5.33
N LYS A 91 12.17 -7.72 -5.20
CA LYS A 91 12.07 -8.68 -4.10
C LYS A 91 13.25 -8.50 -3.16
N SER A 92 12.98 -8.59 -1.87
CA SER A 92 14.03 -8.56 -0.84
C SER A 92 14.99 -9.74 -0.99
N LYS A 93 16.27 -9.48 -0.72
CA LYS A 93 17.31 -10.54 -0.60
C LYS A 93 16.96 -11.53 0.51
N LYS A 94 16.19 -11.10 1.50
CA LYS A 94 15.80 -11.92 2.67
C LYS A 94 14.68 -12.89 2.38
N LEU A 95 14.01 -12.77 1.23
CA LEU A 95 12.93 -13.66 0.84
C LEU A 95 13.42 -14.64 -0.23
N ASP A 96 13.34 -15.92 0.09
CA ASP A 96 13.70 -17.00 -0.85
C ASP A 96 12.81 -16.93 -2.09
N SER A 97 13.43 -16.98 -3.27
CA SER A 97 12.71 -16.90 -4.55
C SER A 97 11.71 -18.03 -4.75
N LYS A 98 12.02 -19.24 -4.25
CA LYS A 98 11.10 -20.37 -4.34
C LYS A 98 9.86 -20.14 -3.50
N VAL A 99 10.05 -19.59 -2.29
CA VAL A 99 8.93 -19.23 -1.41
C VAL A 99 8.11 -18.12 -2.04
N PHE A 100 8.77 -17.07 -2.55
CA PHE A 100 8.09 -15.99 -3.23
C PHE A 100 7.21 -16.49 -4.38
N ASN A 101 7.77 -17.36 -5.23
CA ASN A 101 7.06 -17.91 -6.39
C ASN A 101 5.87 -18.81 -6.01
N LYS A 102 5.86 -19.36 -4.79
CA LYS A 102 4.72 -20.11 -4.27
C LYS A 102 3.63 -19.22 -3.72
N LEU A 103 3.99 -18.03 -3.25
CA LEU A 103 3.03 -17.08 -2.65
C LEU A 103 2.39 -16.17 -3.68
N ILE A 104 3.15 -15.79 -4.71
CA ILE A 104 2.78 -14.72 -5.63
C ILE A 104 3.03 -15.17 -7.06
N ILE A 105 2.04 -14.92 -7.92
CA ILE A 105 2.20 -15.03 -9.37
C ILE A 105 2.15 -13.61 -9.91
N GLU A 106 3.30 -13.09 -10.30
CA GLU A 106 3.40 -11.75 -10.86
C GLU A 106 2.88 -11.72 -12.30
N ASP A 107 2.00 -10.76 -12.59
CA ASP A 107 1.62 -10.46 -13.98
C ASP A 107 2.50 -9.29 -14.45
N LYS A 108 3.50 -9.60 -15.27
CA LYS A 108 4.48 -8.62 -15.75
C LYS A 108 3.91 -7.69 -16.82
N ASN A 109 2.71 -7.95 -17.32
CA ASN A 109 2.07 -7.16 -18.38
C ASN A 109 1.10 -6.10 -17.84
N ILE A 110 0.97 -5.97 -16.51
CA ILE A 110 0.11 -4.96 -15.91
C ILE A 110 0.64 -3.57 -16.23
N ASP A 111 -0.26 -2.67 -16.63
CA ASP A 111 0.04 -1.26 -16.81
C ASP A 111 0.41 -0.63 -15.45
N LYS A 112 1.59 -0.05 -15.38
CA LYS A 112 2.12 0.57 -14.16
C LYS A 112 1.96 2.07 -14.12
N THR A 113 1.26 2.69 -15.09
CA THR A 113 1.14 4.15 -15.17
C THR A 113 0.49 4.74 -13.91
N SER A 114 -0.37 3.98 -13.24
CA SER A 114 -1.03 4.42 -12.00
C SER A 114 -0.05 4.73 -10.86
N ILE A 115 1.14 4.15 -10.88
CA ILE A 115 2.17 4.39 -9.85
C ILE A 115 3.36 5.21 -10.39
N LEU A 116 3.37 5.53 -11.69
CA LEU A 116 4.47 6.28 -12.32
C LEU A 116 4.16 7.79 -12.33
N ASN A 117 3.88 8.33 -11.16
CA ASN A 117 3.72 9.76 -10.93
C ASN A 117 4.64 10.20 -9.79
N ASP A 118 5.00 11.47 -9.77
CA ASP A 118 6.01 11.97 -8.83
C ASP A 118 5.64 11.71 -7.37
N LYS A 119 4.37 11.88 -7.01
CA LYS A 119 3.94 11.70 -5.62
C LYS A 119 4.07 10.25 -5.17
N THR A 120 3.52 9.33 -5.95
CA THR A 120 3.60 7.89 -5.63
C THR A 120 5.04 7.42 -5.64
N LEU A 121 5.85 7.86 -6.62
CA LEU A 121 7.27 7.50 -6.69
C LEU A 121 8.03 8.01 -5.47
N ASN A 122 7.70 9.18 -4.94
CA ASN A 122 8.30 9.69 -3.71
C ASN A 122 7.94 8.82 -2.50
N TYR A 123 6.69 8.39 -2.39
CA TYR A 123 6.29 7.46 -1.33
C TYR A 123 7.01 6.11 -1.47
N LEU A 124 7.14 5.59 -2.67
CA LEU A 124 7.87 4.34 -2.91
C LEU A 124 9.35 4.47 -2.58
N LYS A 125 9.95 5.62 -2.85
CA LYS A 125 11.32 5.91 -2.45
C LYS A 125 11.47 5.86 -0.92
N TRP A 126 10.50 6.43 -0.20
CA TRP A 126 10.47 6.36 1.26
C TRP A 126 10.41 4.90 1.72
N HIS A 127 9.57 4.10 1.09
CA HIS A 127 9.41 2.67 1.43
C HIS A 127 10.73 1.91 1.25
N ARG A 128 11.39 2.07 0.11
CA ARG A 128 12.70 1.43 -0.13
C ARG A 128 13.75 1.87 0.90
N LYS A 129 13.78 3.15 1.23
CA LYS A 129 14.73 3.69 2.23
C LYS A 129 14.47 3.12 3.62
N ASN A 130 13.20 2.95 3.98
CA ASN A 130 12.82 2.40 5.28
C ASN A 130 13.28 0.94 5.42
N PHE A 131 13.39 0.23 4.31
CA PHE A 131 13.85 -1.16 4.28
C PHE A 131 15.14 -1.32 3.45
N LYS A 132 16.02 -0.34 3.51
CA LYS A 132 17.21 -0.29 2.62
C LYS A 132 18.10 -1.53 2.68
N SER A 133 18.15 -2.21 3.82
CA SER A 133 18.97 -3.42 3.96
C SER A 133 18.35 -4.65 3.29
N ASN A 134 17.12 -4.55 2.80
CA ASN A 134 16.40 -5.66 2.18
C ASN A 134 16.58 -5.70 0.65
N PHE A 135 16.89 -4.57 0.08
CA PHE A 135 16.99 -4.41 -1.38
C PHE A 135 18.38 -3.90 -1.80
#